data_cd1c907ae18ff4a24cb71a9f401e4ec1
#
_entry.id   cd1c907ae18ff4a24cb71a9f401e4ec1
#
_cell.length_a   1.000
_cell.length_b   1.000
_cell.length_c   1.000
_cell.angle_alpha   90.00
_cell.angle_beta   90.00
_cell.angle_gamma   90.00
#
_symmetry.space_group_name_H-M   'P 1'
#
loop_
_entity.id
_entity.type
_entity.pdbx_description
1 polymer ?
#
loop_
_entity_poly.entity_id
_entity_poly.type
_entity_poly.pdbx_seq_one_letter_code
_entity_poly.pdbx_strand_id
1 'polypeptide(L)'
;MLVRPSYVLGGQGMQIAINDKDIIEYIGIINRYTQEHPILVDKYIVGKEIEVDAVCDGKDILIPGIMEHIERAGIHSGDSISVYPAQTISDKAKATIEEYTKRLAQALHVLGMINIQFIVSNED
;
A
#
# COMPACT_ATOMS: atom_id res chain seq x y z
N MET A 1 4.26 13.76 5.63
CA MET A 1 4.59 12.43 6.21
C MET A 1 3.31 11.75 6.65
N LEU A 2 3.28 10.44 6.57
CA LEU A 2 2.18 9.61 7.03
C LEU A 2 2.56 8.97 8.36
N VAL A 3 1.78 9.21 9.40
CA VAL A 3 2.00 8.65 10.74
C VAL A 3 0.92 7.61 11.00
N ARG A 4 1.33 6.40 11.37
CA ARG A 4 0.39 5.32 11.67
C ARG A 4 0.87 4.41 12.80
N PRO A 5 -0.05 3.88 13.60
CA PRO A 5 0.25 2.78 14.52
C PRO A 5 0.67 1.53 13.75
N SER A 6 1.51 0.68 14.33
CA SER A 6 2.02 -0.53 13.67
C SER A 6 0.95 -1.60 13.44
N TYR A 7 -0.01 -1.70 14.33
CA TYR A 7 -1.05 -2.74 14.29
C TYR A 7 -2.43 -2.15 14.14
N VAL A 8 -2.77 -1.74 12.91
CA VAL A 8 -4.12 -1.25 12.59
C VAL A 8 -4.60 -1.85 11.28
N LEU A 9 -5.90 -2.09 11.21
CA LEU A 9 -6.59 -2.52 10.00
C LEU A 9 -7.35 -1.34 9.40
N GLY A 10 -7.40 -1.26 8.06
CA GLY A 10 -8.21 -0.29 7.36
C GLY A 10 -7.82 1.17 7.55
N GLY A 11 -6.56 1.46 7.82
CA GLY A 11 -6.08 2.85 7.97
C GLY A 11 -6.54 3.55 9.24
N GLN A 12 -7.05 2.83 10.22
CA GLN A 12 -7.54 3.39 11.47
C GLN A 12 -6.40 4.06 12.26
N GLY A 13 -6.59 5.30 12.68
CA GLY A 13 -5.58 6.07 13.40
C GLY A 13 -4.44 6.63 12.55
N MET A 14 -4.50 6.50 11.22
CA MET A 14 -3.54 7.12 10.31
C MET A 14 -3.77 8.62 10.20
N GLN A 15 -2.68 9.40 10.23
CA GLN A 15 -2.71 10.85 10.11
C GLN A 15 -1.64 11.35 9.14
N ILE A 16 -1.96 12.41 8.41
CA ILE A 16 -1.02 13.08 7.52
C ILE A 16 -0.43 14.28 8.27
N ALA A 17 0.88 14.26 8.50
CA ALA A 17 1.61 15.33 9.13
C ALA A 17 2.27 16.23 8.07
N ILE A 18 2.07 17.53 8.20
CA ILE A 18 2.63 18.54 7.29
C ILE A 18 3.95 19.10 7.82
N ASN A 19 4.10 19.14 9.15
CA ASN A 19 5.27 19.67 9.82
C ASN A 19 5.64 18.83 11.06
N ASP A 20 6.77 19.13 11.67
CA ASP A 20 7.27 18.41 12.83
C ASP A 20 6.34 18.52 14.06
N LYS A 21 5.64 19.64 14.19
CA LYS A 21 4.69 19.84 15.28
C LYS A 21 3.52 18.88 15.18
N ASP A 22 3.00 18.64 13.97
CA ASP A 22 1.94 17.68 13.73
C ASP A 22 2.40 16.26 14.08
N ILE A 23 3.64 15.92 13.73
CA ILE A 23 4.23 14.61 14.06
C ILE A 23 4.25 14.39 15.57
N ILE A 24 4.72 15.37 16.33
CA ILE A 24 4.78 15.30 17.80
C ILE A 24 3.39 15.14 18.39
N GLU A 25 2.41 15.89 17.90
CA GLU A 25 1.03 15.81 18.35
C GLU A 25 0.42 14.44 18.06
N TYR A 26 0.57 13.92 16.86
CA TYR A 26 -0.01 12.62 16.46
C TYR A 26 0.66 11.45 17.19
N ILE A 27 1.96 11.49 17.41
CA ILE A 27 2.68 10.51 18.23
C ILE A 27 2.14 10.54 19.66
N GLY A 28 1.89 11.71 20.22
CA GLY A 28 1.29 11.86 21.55
C GLY A 28 -0.10 11.25 21.65
N ILE A 29 -0.94 11.43 20.63
CA ILE A 29 -2.29 10.85 20.57
C ILE A 29 -2.22 9.32 20.47
N ILE A 30 -1.38 8.80 19.60
CA ILE A 30 -1.24 7.36 19.40
C ILE A 30 -0.70 6.67 20.66
N ASN A 31 0.28 7.25 21.32
CA ASN A 31 0.85 6.70 22.54
C ASN A 31 -0.13 6.63 23.73
N ARG A 32 -1.19 7.43 23.72
CA ARG A 32 -2.25 7.34 24.74
C ARG A 32 -3.07 6.06 24.62
N TYR A 33 -3.17 5.50 23.41
CA TYR A 33 -4.03 4.36 23.11
C TYR A 33 -3.26 3.04 22.91
N THR A 34 -1.98 3.11 22.52
CA THR A 34 -1.16 1.95 22.20
C THR A 34 0.28 2.13 22.67
N GLN A 35 0.54 1.90 23.96
CA GLN A 35 1.87 2.12 24.55
C GLN A 35 2.92 1.05 24.21
N GLU A 36 2.54 -0.07 23.60
CA GLU A 36 3.41 -1.24 23.47
C GLU A 36 3.99 -1.46 22.07
N HIS A 37 3.58 -0.69 21.07
CA HIS A 37 3.96 -0.93 19.68
C HIS A 37 4.61 0.29 19.02
N PRO A 38 5.62 0.07 18.18
CA PRO A 38 6.26 1.17 17.47
C PRO A 38 5.27 1.89 16.54
N ILE A 39 5.50 3.18 16.36
CA ILE A 39 4.77 4.02 15.41
C ILE A 39 5.58 4.10 14.14
N LEU A 40 4.93 3.92 13.00
CA LEU A 40 5.53 4.07 11.68
C LEU A 40 5.33 5.49 11.17
N VAL A 41 6.39 6.08 10.68
CA VAL A 41 6.38 7.39 10.02
C VAL A 41 6.94 7.21 8.62
N ASP A 42 6.06 7.32 7.63
CA ASP A 42 6.39 7.09 6.23
C ASP A 42 6.30 8.39 5.42
N LYS A 43 7.04 8.46 4.32
CA LYS A 43 6.85 9.52 3.34
C LYS A 43 5.46 9.39 2.72
N TYR A 44 4.68 10.47 2.75
CA TYR A 44 3.41 10.49 2.05
C TYR A 44 3.64 10.65 0.55
N ILE A 45 3.18 9.70 -0.23
CA ILE A 45 3.29 9.69 -1.69
C ILE A 45 1.90 9.87 -2.28
N VAL A 46 1.77 10.87 -3.15
CA VAL A 46 0.55 11.10 -3.92
C VAL A 46 0.68 10.35 -5.25
N GLY A 47 -0.32 9.55 -5.57
CA GLY A 47 -0.31 8.77 -6.79
C GLY A 47 -1.59 7.93 -6.94
N LYS A 48 -1.57 7.07 -7.94
CA LYS A 48 -2.64 6.10 -8.19
C LYS A 48 -2.39 4.85 -7.36
N GLU A 49 -3.41 4.40 -6.68
CA GLU A 49 -3.35 3.16 -5.90
C GLU A 49 -3.69 1.98 -6.80
N ILE A 50 -2.79 1.02 -6.83
CA ILE A 50 -2.89 -0.19 -7.64
C ILE A 50 -2.87 -1.39 -6.72
N GLU A 51 -3.74 -2.35 -6.97
CA GLU A 51 -3.82 -3.59 -6.22
C GLU A 51 -3.55 -4.78 -7.13
N VAL A 52 -2.71 -5.69 -6.66
CA VAL A 52 -2.35 -6.90 -7.39
C VAL A 52 -2.59 -8.12 -6.53
N ASP A 53 -3.37 -9.05 -7.07
CA ASP A 53 -3.49 -10.39 -6.53
C ASP A 53 -2.62 -11.34 -7.35
N ALA A 54 -1.88 -12.20 -6.67
CA ALA A 54 -1.06 -13.22 -7.29
C ALA A 54 -1.21 -14.56 -6.58
N VAL A 55 -1.02 -15.64 -7.32
CA VAL A 55 -1.02 -17.01 -6.81
C VAL A 55 0.33 -17.65 -7.06
N CYS A 56 0.94 -18.19 -6.02
CA CYS A 56 2.28 -18.76 -6.06
C CYS A 56 2.25 -20.22 -5.64
N ASP A 57 2.98 -21.07 -6.38
CA ASP A 57 3.14 -22.50 -6.08
C ASP A 57 4.53 -22.85 -5.51
N GLY A 58 5.35 -21.85 -5.25
CA GLY A 58 6.73 -21.97 -4.79
C GLY A 58 7.77 -21.88 -5.91
N LYS A 59 7.36 -22.01 -7.18
CA LYS A 59 8.21 -21.86 -8.37
C LYS A 59 7.68 -20.83 -9.34
N ASP A 60 6.41 -20.96 -9.70
CA ASP A 60 5.74 -20.09 -10.64
C ASP A 60 4.76 -19.14 -9.93
N ILE A 61 4.57 -17.97 -10.53
CA ILE A 61 3.69 -16.94 -10.03
C ILE A 61 2.71 -16.57 -11.14
N LEU A 62 1.43 -16.73 -10.85
CA LEU A 62 0.35 -16.29 -11.72
C LEU A 62 -0.21 -14.97 -11.20
N ILE A 63 -0.20 -13.96 -12.06
CA ILE A 63 -0.84 -12.66 -11.79
C ILE A 63 -2.08 -12.59 -12.68
N PRO A 64 -3.29 -12.89 -12.15
CA PRO A 64 -4.51 -12.89 -12.95
C PRO A 64 -4.89 -11.49 -13.42
N GLY A 65 -4.48 -10.46 -12.71
CA GLY A 65 -4.73 -9.09 -13.11
C GLY A 65 -4.24 -8.02 -12.16
N ILE A 66 -4.25 -6.81 -12.69
CA ILE A 66 -3.87 -5.59 -11.97
C ILE A 66 -5.11 -4.71 -11.90
N MET A 67 -5.52 -4.34 -10.69
CA MET A 67 -6.67 -3.48 -10.42
C MET A 67 -6.21 -2.07 -10.09
N GLU A 68 -6.96 -1.09 -10.56
CA GLU A 68 -6.71 0.32 -10.27
C GLU A 68 -7.85 0.86 -9.40
N HIS A 69 -7.51 1.49 -8.28
CA HIS A 69 -8.48 2.18 -7.44
C HIS A 69 -8.87 3.52 -8.08
N ILE A 70 -10.17 3.81 -8.13
CA ILE A 70 -10.69 5.07 -8.69
C ILE A 70 -10.43 6.22 -7.72
N GLU A 71 -10.42 5.94 -6.42
CA GLU A 71 -10.19 6.91 -5.38
C GLU A 71 -8.69 7.24 -5.21
N ARG A 72 -8.42 8.44 -4.70
CA ARG A 72 -7.04 8.85 -4.44
C ARG A 72 -6.43 8.02 -3.31
N ALA A 73 -5.14 7.73 -3.43
CA ALA A 73 -4.37 7.05 -2.40
C ALA A 73 -4.53 7.72 -1.02
N GLY A 74 -4.73 6.92 0.00
CA GLY A 74 -4.91 7.39 1.38
C GLY A 74 -6.37 7.64 1.80
N ILE A 75 -7.34 7.46 0.90
CA ILE A 75 -8.76 7.49 1.21
C ILE A 75 -9.22 6.04 1.29
N HIS A 76 -9.58 5.57 2.46
CA HIS A 76 -10.17 4.27 2.81
C HIS A 76 -9.95 3.04 1.92
N SER A 77 -9.41 2.00 2.50
CA SER A 77 -9.33 0.67 1.89
C SER A 77 -10.63 -0.15 1.99
N GLY A 78 -11.59 0.25 2.82
CA GLY A 78 -12.80 -0.55 3.10
C GLY A 78 -13.90 -0.46 2.06
N ASP A 79 -14.06 0.71 1.42
CA ASP A 79 -15.16 1.02 0.50
C ASP A 79 -14.67 1.55 -0.85
N SER A 80 -13.45 1.23 -1.25
CA SER A 80 -12.88 1.72 -2.50
C SER A 80 -13.41 0.95 -3.71
N ILE A 81 -13.72 1.68 -4.78
CA ILE A 81 -14.11 1.12 -6.07
C ILE A 81 -12.85 0.87 -6.89
N SER A 82 -12.68 -0.36 -7.34
CA SER A 82 -11.56 -0.77 -8.19
C SER A 82 -12.03 -1.08 -9.60
N VAL A 83 -11.21 -0.77 -10.59
CA VAL A 83 -11.43 -1.09 -12.00
C VAL A 83 -10.43 -2.15 -12.45
N TYR A 84 -10.93 -3.18 -13.09
CA TYR A 84 -10.15 -4.24 -13.71
C TYR A 84 -10.45 -4.33 -15.21
N PRO A 85 -9.43 -4.45 -16.08
CA PRO A 85 -8.01 -4.22 -15.80
C PRO A 85 -7.68 -2.74 -15.56
N ALA A 86 -6.51 -2.46 -14.99
CA ALA A 86 -6.05 -1.08 -14.76
C ALA A 86 -6.02 -0.28 -16.08
N GLN A 87 -6.65 0.90 -16.09
CA GLN A 87 -6.91 1.67 -17.30
C GLN A 87 -5.93 2.82 -17.54
N THR A 88 -5.42 3.44 -16.49
CA THR A 88 -4.72 4.74 -16.59
C THR A 88 -3.24 4.68 -16.23
N ILE A 89 -2.67 3.51 -15.98
CA ILE A 89 -1.24 3.32 -15.76
C ILE A 89 -0.56 2.93 -17.07
N SER A 90 0.69 3.34 -17.24
CA SER A 90 1.50 3.02 -18.43
C SER A 90 1.84 1.52 -18.49
N ASP A 91 2.13 1.02 -19.68
CA ASP A 91 2.60 -0.36 -19.86
C ASP A 91 3.93 -0.60 -19.14
N LYS A 92 4.79 0.42 -19.07
CA LYS A 92 6.04 0.38 -18.29
C LYS A 92 5.75 0.19 -16.81
N ALA A 93 4.80 0.94 -16.26
CA ALA A 93 4.40 0.80 -14.86
C ALA A 93 3.81 -0.59 -14.58
N LYS A 94 2.96 -1.11 -15.46
CA LYS A 94 2.42 -2.48 -15.36
C LYS A 94 3.52 -3.53 -15.32
N ALA A 95 4.50 -3.44 -16.22
CA ALA A 95 5.63 -4.36 -16.26
C ALA A 95 6.48 -4.30 -14.98
N THR A 96 6.71 -3.11 -14.46
CA THR A 96 7.43 -2.91 -13.19
C THR A 96 6.67 -3.51 -12.01
N ILE A 97 5.37 -3.31 -11.95
CA ILE A 97 4.49 -3.89 -10.92
C ILE A 97 4.53 -5.42 -10.96
N GLU A 98 4.45 -6.01 -12.14
CA GLU A 98 4.56 -7.46 -12.32
C GLU A 98 5.91 -8.00 -11.84
N GLU A 99 7.00 -7.33 -12.20
CA GLU A 99 8.35 -7.70 -11.76
C GLU A 99 8.48 -7.62 -10.24
N TYR A 100 8.04 -6.53 -9.63
CA TYR A 100 8.11 -6.36 -8.18
C TYR A 100 7.25 -7.38 -7.45
N THR A 101 6.07 -7.68 -7.96
CA THR A 101 5.19 -8.72 -7.41
C THR A 101 5.89 -10.08 -7.40
N LYS A 102 6.51 -10.47 -8.50
CA LYS A 102 7.28 -11.72 -8.60
C LYS A 102 8.44 -11.76 -7.63
N ARG A 103 9.22 -10.69 -7.56
CA ARG A 103 10.37 -10.58 -6.65
C ARG A 103 9.95 -10.64 -5.18
N LEU A 104 8.89 -9.95 -4.79
CA LEU A 104 8.36 -9.98 -3.42
C LEU A 104 7.84 -11.38 -3.06
N ALA A 105 7.07 -11.99 -3.92
CA ALA A 105 6.53 -13.33 -3.69
C ALA A 105 7.65 -14.38 -3.54
N GLN A 106 8.71 -14.29 -4.33
CA GLN A 106 9.88 -15.17 -4.23
C GLN A 106 10.66 -14.91 -2.95
N ALA A 107 10.93 -13.66 -2.61
CA ALA A 107 11.69 -13.29 -1.42
C ALA A 107 10.98 -13.68 -0.12
N LEU A 108 9.66 -13.61 -0.10
CA LEU A 108 8.83 -14.00 1.04
C LEU A 108 8.48 -15.49 1.06
N HIS A 109 8.91 -16.26 0.06
CA HIS A 109 8.59 -17.69 -0.09
C HIS A 109 7.09 -17.98 0.00
N VAL A 110 6.29 -17.18 -0.69
CA VAL A 110 4.82 -17.29 -0.65
C VAL A 110 4.35 -18.58 -1.30
N LEU A 111 3.52 -19.32 -0.59
CA LEU A 111 2.73 -20.43 -1.12
C LEU A 111 1.25 -20.07 -0.99
N GLY A 112 0.52 -20.08 -2.12
CA GLY A 112 -0.87 -19.65 -2.17
C GLY A 112 -1.01 -18.21 -2.66
N MET A 113 -1.93 -17.47 -2.08
CA MET A 113 -2.26 -16.12 -2.52
C MET A 113 -1.43 -15.04 -1.82
N ILE A 114 -1.09 -14.01 -2.58
CA ILE A 114 -0.52 -12.77 -2.06
C ILE A 114 -1.26 -11.59 -2.68
N ASN A 115 -1.59 -10.61 -1.84
CA ASN A 115 -2.12 -9.31 -2.26
C ASN A 115 -1.07 -8.23 -1.99
N ILE A 116 -0.80 -7.41 -2.98
CA ILE A 116 0.16 -6.30 -2.87
C ILE A 116 -0.50 -5.02 -3.35
N GLN A 117 -0.34 -3.96 -2.57
CA GLN A 117 -0.79 -2.61 -2.94
C GLN A 117 0.41 -1.76 -3.33
N PHE A 118 0.30 -1.06 -4.45
CA PHE A 118 1.30 -0.16 -4.97
C PHE A 118 0.74 1.25 -5.10
N ILE A 119 1.61 2.23 -4.99
CA ILE A 119 1.30 3.61 -5.36
C ILE A 119 2.17 3.97 -6.56
N VAL A 120 1.53 4.31 -7.67
CA VAL A 120 2.21 4.81 -8.86
C VAL A 120 2.19 6.32 -8.81
N SER A 121 3.33 6.92 -8.54
CA SER A 121 3.50 8.36 -8.55
C SER A 121 3.81 8.86 -9.96
N ASN A 122 3.57 10.16 -10.19
CA ASN A 122 3.91 10.79 -11.47
C ASN A 122 5.42 11.00 -11.66
N GLU A 123 6.21 10.74 -10.64
CA GLU A 123 7.66 10.70 -10.71
C GLU A 123 8.08 9.26 -11.01
N ASP A 124 8.33 8.95 -12.26
CA ASP A 124 8.84 7.64 -12.70
C ASP A 124 10.24 7.32 -12.13
#